data_fc2f66546a8a469d8b288395fc957fc9
#
_entry.id   fc2f66546a8a469d8b288395fc957fc9
#
_cell.length_a   1.000
_cell.length_b   1.000
_cell.length_c   1.000
_cell.angle_alpha   90.00
_cell.angle_beta   90.00
_cell.angle_gamma   90.00
#
_symmetry.space_group_name_H-M   'P 1'
#
loop_
_entity.id
_entity.type
_entity.pdbx_description
1 polymer ?
#
loop_
_entity_poly.entity_id
_entity_poly.type
_entity_poly.pdbx_seq_one_letter_code
_entity_poly.pdbx_strand_id
1 'polypeptide(L)'
;MLNTKFFDMKHLRLLSWLLCCAVLLFSLASCEEKEPDLTKKEIDSRLLGTWKQINSSENKQLIFMSNGNIIGYDFVPGGKKRVFYTENNCHLFVFVKGLGIKLSNWTYEHYYKIDGNKLTLWHSLDGMNSNSSDCLIYQKEN
;
A
#
# COMPACT_ATOMS: atom_id res chain seq x y z
N MET A 1 64.19 18.48 13.03
CA MET A 1 63.14 19.49 13.30
C MET A 1 61.85 18.97 12.70
N LEU A 2 61.01 18.35 13.51
CA LEU A 2 59.67 17.92 13.09
C LEU A 2 58.73 19.11 13.20
N ASN A 3 58.23 19.58 12.08
CA ASN A 3 57.23 20.64 12.01
C ASN A 3 55.86 20.00 12.14
N THR A 4 55.38 19.83 13.37
CA THR A 4 53.99 19.40 13.65
C THR A 4 53.08 20.58 13.35
N LYS A 5 52.49 20.59 12.14
CA LYS A 5 51.38 21.51 11.84
C LYS A 5 50.26 21.17 12.79
N PHE A 6 49.97 22.05 13.69
CA PHE A 6 48.72 22.07 14.46
C PHE A 6 47.55 22.11 13.48
N PHE A 7 46.98 20.97 13.24
CA PHE A 7 45.74 20.90 12.49
C PHE A 7 44.66 21.54 13.37
N ASP A 8 44.16 22.69 12.94
CA ASP A 8 43.25 23.53 13.69
C ASP A 8 41.98 22.74 14.02
N MET A 9 41.74 22.48 15.29
CA MET A 9 40.59 21.70 15.79
C MET A 9 39.24 22.28 15.35
N LYS A 10 39.22 23.53 14.91
CA LYS A 10 38.02 24.19 14.35
C LYS A 10 37.65 23.58 12.99
N HIS A 11 38.62 23.28 12.14
CA HIS A 11 38.38 22.64 10.84
C HIS A 11 37.95 21.19 10.99
N LEU A 12 38.45 20.48 11.98
CA LEU A 12 38.03 19.09 12.25
C LEU A 12 36.57 19.02 12.72
N ARG A 13 36.13 19.96 13.54
CA ARG A 13 34.74 20.08 13.98
C ARG A 13 33.80 20.43 12.83
N LEU A 14 34.20 21.35 11.94
CA LEU A 14 33.41 21.69 10.75
C LEU A 14 33.28 20.55 9.77
N LEU A 15 34.36 19.79 9.53
CA LEU A 15 34.33 18.58 8.70
C LEU A 15 33.42 17.49 9.30
N SER A 16 33.45 17.29 10.61
CA SER A 16 32.57 16.34 11.31
C SER A 16 31.09 16.74 11.18
N TRP A 17 30.79 18.02 11.32
CA TRP A 17 29.41 18.53 11.14
C TRP A 17 28.92 18.39 9.71
N LEU A 18 29.76 18.68 8.71
CA LEU A 18 29.44 18.50 7.30
C LEU A 18 29.21 17.02 6.95
N LEU A 19 30.02 16.13 7.51
CA LEU A 19 29.86 14.69 7.31
C LEU A 19 28.56 14.16 7.94
N CYS A 20 28.22 14.61 9.16
CA CYS A 20 26.93 14.28 9.80
C CYS A 20 25.73 14.77 8.99
N CYS A 21 25.79 16.02 8.49
CA CYS A 21 24.72 16.55 7.66
C CYS A 21 24.57 15.81 6.33
N ALA A 22 25.67 15.40 5.70
CA ALA A 22 25.65 14.58 4.48
C ALA A 22 25.01 13.20 4.73
N VAL A 23 25.35 12.52 5.83
CA VAL A 23 24.77 11.23 6.19
C VAL A 23 23.26 11.34 6.47
N LEU A 24 22.82 12.42 7.12
CA LEU A 24 21.41 12.68 7.38
C LEU A 24 20.61 12.96 6.09
N LEU A 25 21.23 13.59 5.10
CA LEU A 25 20.59 13.85 3.80
C LEU A 25 20.42 12.57 2.96
N PHE A 26 21.33 11.59 3.09
CA PHE A 26 21.20 10.29 2.41
C PHE A 26 20.19 9.36 3.07
N SER A 27 19.86 9.52 4.35
CA SER A 27 18.86 8.71 5.06
C SER A 27 17.42 9.11 4.75
N LEU A 28 17.19 10.20 4.04
CA LEU A 28 15.87 10.64 3.57
C LEU A 28 15.50 10.12 2.18
N ALA A 29 16.26 9.19 1.61
CA ALA A 29 15.80 8.42 0.47
C ALA A 29 14.60 7.57 0.92
N SER A 30 13.42 8.20 0.94
CA SER A 30 12.15 7.51 1.13
C SER A 30 12.08 6.39 0.10
N CYS A 31 12.04 5.15 0.57
CA CYS A 31 11.81 3.99 -0.28
C CYS A 31 10.36 4.08 -0.75
N GLU A 32 10.10 4.85 -1.78
CA GLU A 32 8.79 4.96 -2.38
C GLU A 32 8.48 3.64 -3.11
N GLU A 33 7.40 3.00 -2.72
CA GLU A 33 6.97 1.75 -3.33
C GLU A 33 6.61 1.99 -4.80
N LYS A 34 7.14 1.16 -5.70
CA LYS A 34 6.91 1.30 -7.14
C LYS A 34 5.55 0.75 -7.52
N GLU A 35 4.89 1.42 -8.45
CA GLU A 35 3.64 0.92 -9.05
C GLU A 35 3.85 -0.48 -9.64
N PRO A 36 3.00 -1.47 -9.31
CA PRO A 36 3.13 -2.83 -9.80
C PRO A 36 2.92 -2.91 -11.32
N ASP A 37 3.72 -3.72 -11.98
CA ASP A 37 3.51 -4.08 -13.39
C ASP A 37 2.35 -5.09 -13.49
N LEU A 38 1.16 -4.60 -13.73
CA LEU A 38 -0.06 -5.42 -13.80
C LEU A 38 -0.05 -6.44 -14.95
N THR A 39 0.84 -6.28 -15.95
CA THR A 39 0.96 -7.28 -17.02
C THR A 39 1.56 -8.61 -16.55
N LYS A 40 2.21 -8.59 -15.38
CA LYS A 40 2.84 -9.75 -14.72
C LYS A 40 2.09 -10.21 -13.47
N LYS A 41 0.92 -9.63 -13.21
CA LYS A 41 0.12 -9.92 -12.02
C LYS A 41 -1.19 -10.57 -12.40
N GLU A 42 -1.66 -11.44 -11.53
CA GLU A 42 -2.95 -12.09 -11.71
C GLU A 42 -4.09 -11.21 -11.22
N ILE A 43 -5.23 -11.30 -11.90
CA ILE A 43 -6.49 -10.70 -11.48
C ILE A 43 -7.52 -11.82 -11.43
N ASP A 44 -8.03 -12.10 -10.24
CA ASP A 44 -9.15 -13.05 -10.09
C ASP A 44 -10.40 -12.47 -10.75
N SER A 45 -10.82 -13.08 -11.85
CA SER A 45 -11.98 -12.63 -12.63
C SER A 45 -13.29 -12.66 -11.85
N ARG A 46 -13.38 -13.44 -10.78
CA ARG A 46 -14.57 -13.53 -9.91
C ARG A 46 -14.79 -12.22 -9.13
N LEU A 47 -13.70 -11.47 -8.86
CA LEU A 47 -13.78 -10.15 -8.22
C LEU A 47 -14.38 -9.08 -9.15
N LEU A 48 -14.26 -9.21 -10.47
CA LEU A 48 -14.67 -8.16 -11.42
C LEU A 48 -16.14 -7.81 -11.27
N GLY A 49 -16.43 -6.51 -11.29
CA GLY A 49 -17.78 -5.96 -11.17
C GLY A 49 -17.97 -5.10 -9.94
N THR A 50 -19.22 -4.79 -9.63
CA THR A 50 -19.63 -3.91 -8.52
C THR A 50 -20.05 -4.76 -7.31
N TRP A 51 -19.54 -4.38 -6.15
CA TRP A 51 -19.78 -5.04 -4.88
C TRP A 51 -20.25 -4.01 -3.84
N LYS A 52 -21.45 -4.19 -3.32
CA LYS A 52 -22.04 -3.32 -2.30
C LYS A 52 -21.82 -3.88 -0.91
N GLN A 53 -21.32 -3.09 0.00
CA GLN A 53 -21.11 -3.50 1.40
C GLN A 53 -22.45 -3.69 2.11
N ILE A 54 -22.63 -4.81 2.79
CA ILE A 54 -23.91 -5.17 3.46
C ILE A 54 -23.83 -5.21 4.98
N ASN A 55 -22.64 -5.19 5.56
CA ASN A 55 -22.43 -5.15 7.01
C ASN A 55 -22.02 -3.76 7.53
N SER A 56 -22.41 -2.70 6.82
CA SER A 56 -22.20 -1.30 7.22
C SER A 56 -23.47 -0.52 7.02
N SER A 57 -23.69 0.50 7.85
CA SER A 57 -24.76 1.49 7.67
C SER A 57 -24.47 2.47 6.51
N GLU A 58 -23.21 2.56 6.07
CA GLU A 58 -22.78 3.38 4.96
C GLU A 58 -22.96 2.60 3.65
N ASN A 59 -23.44 3.29 2.62
CA ASN A 59 -23.70 2.69 1.31
C ASN A 59 -22.39 2.59 0.49
N LYS A 60 -21.40 1.84 0.99
CA LYS A 60 -20.08 1.70 0.36
C LYS A 60 -20.11 0.66 -0.75
N GLN A 61 -19.42 0.98 -1.83
CA GLN A 61 -19.26 0.08 -2.96
C GLN A 61 -17.78 -0.07 -3.32
N LEU A 62 -17.41 -1.26 -3.77
CA LEU A 62 -16.13 -1.54 -4.43
C LEU A 62 -16.41 -1.93 -5.87
N ILE A 63 -15.69 -1.32 -6.81
CA ILE A 63 -15.79 -1.67 -8.23
C ILE A 63 -14.41 -2.12 -8.69
N PHE A 64 -14.30 -3.40 -9.05
CA PHE A 64 -13.10 -4.01 -9.60
C PHE A 64 -13.19 -4.06 -11.12
N MET A 65 -12.27 -3.39 -11.79
CA MET A 65 -12.23 -3.28 -13.25
C MET A 65 -11.23 -4.25 -13.86
N SER A 66 -11.50 -4.74 -15.05
CA SER A 66 -10.62 -5.70 -15.77
C SER A 66 -9.23 -5.15 -16.10
N ASN A 67 -9.06 -3.83 -16.12
CA ASN A 67 -7.77 -3.18 -16.31
C ASN A 67 -6.95 -3.03 -15.00
N GLY A 68 -7.41 -3.67 -13.91
CA GLY A 68 -6.77 -3.61 -12.60
C GLY A 68 -7.08 -2.37 -11.77
N ASN A 69 -7.91 -1.44 -12.24
CA ASN A 69 -8.34 -0.32 -11.41
C ASN A 69 -9.39 -0.76 -10.39
N ILE A 70 -9.38 -0.12 -9.21
CA ILE A 70 -10.40 -0.30 -8.18
C ILE A 70 -10.98 1.06 -7.78
N ILE A 71 -12.30 1.16 -7.68
CA ILE A 71 -13.04 2.36 -7.27
C ILE A 71 -13.75 2.07 -5.96
N GLY A 72 -13.93 3.10 -5.13
CA GLY A 72 -14.60 2.98 -3.82
C GLY A 72 -13.74 2.36 -2.71
N TYR A 73 -12.43 2.19 -2.96
CA TYR A 73 -11.50 1.72 -1.94
C TYR A 73 -11.11 2.89 -1.03
N ASP A 74 -11.92 3.13 0.01
CA ASP A 74 -11.81 4.30 0.89
C ASP A 74 -11.12 4.03 2.23
N PHE A 75 -10.39 2.90 2.33
CA PHE A 75 -9.58 2.56 3.51
C PHE A 75 -8.45 3.55 3.77
N VAL A 76 -8.10 4.33 2.74
CA VAL A 76 -7.04 5.33 2.82
C VAL A 76 -7.55 6.65 2.26
N PRO A 77 -7.52 7.73 3.03
CA PRO A 77 -7.87 9.06 2.52
C PRO A 77 -6.82 9.52 1.51
N GLY A 78 -7.27 10.05 0.38
CA GLY A 78 -6.42 10.56 -0.68
C GLY A 78 -5.96 9.46 -1.66
N GLY A 79 -5.01 9.81 -2.52
CA GLY A 79 -4.52 8.93 -3.58
C GLY A 79 -5.15 9.20 -4.93
N LYS A 80 -4.29 9.34 -5.96
CA LYS A 80 -4.72 9.65 -7.33
C LYS A 80 -5.13 8.43 -8.14
N LYS A 81 -4.56 7.28 -7.83
CA LYS A 81 -4.75 6.04 -8.56
C LYS A 81 -4.76 4.88 -7.59
N ARG A 82 -5.68 3.97 -7.77
CA ARG A 82 -5.75 2.72 -7.02
C ARG A 82 -5.84 1.57 -8.01
N VAL A 83 -4.90 0.64 -7.91
CA VAL A 83 -4.88 -0.57 -8.73
C VAL A 83 -4.82 -1.78 -7.83
N PHE A 84 -5.38 -2.89 -8.30
CA PHE A 84 -5.38 -4.14 -7.56
C PHE A 84 -4.83 -5.29 -8.40
N TYR A 85 -4.34 -6.29 -7.72
CA TYR A 85 -3.99 -7.60 -8.24
C TYR A 85 -4.22 -8.66 -7.17
N THR A 86 -4.20 -9.91 -7.55
CA THR A 86 -4.47 -11.03 -6.64
C THR A 86 -3.37 -12.07 -6.69
N GLU A 87 -3.26 -12.85 -5.62
CA GLU A 87 -2.40 -14.03 -5.56
C GLU A 87 -3.17 -15.17 -4.90
N ASN A 88 -2.95 -16.40 -5.36
CA ASN A 88 -3.51 -17.62 -4.77
C ASN A 88 -5.05 -17.63 -4.65
N ASN A 89 -5.78 -16.82 -5.43
CA ASN A 89 -7.24 -16.70 -5.40
C ASN A 89 -7.86 -16.38 -4.02
N CYS A 90 -7.08 -15.83 -3.10
CA CYS A 90 -7.53 -15.45 -1.76
C CYS A 90 -6.79 -14.23 -1.19
N HIS A 91 -5.74 -13.77 -1.84
CA HIS A 91 -4.93 -12.64 -1.39
C HIS A 91 -5.10 -11.48 -2.38
N LEU A 92 -5.59 -10.36 -1.89
CA LEU A 92 -5.85 -9.13 -2.63
C LEU A 92 -4.83 -8.06 -2.22
N PHE A 93 -4.13 -7.53 -3.18
CA PHE A 93 -3.24 -6.40 -3.02
C PHE A 93 -3.86 -5.17 -3.66
N VAL A 94 -3.87 -4.06 -2.94
CA VAL A 94 -4.33 -2.77 -3.47
C VAL A 94 -3.22 -1.75 -3.34
N PHE A 95 -2.64 -1.38 -4.47
CA PHE A 95 -1.65 -0.32 -4.54
C PHE A 95 -2.35 1.03 -4.65
N VAL A 96 -1.97 1.96 -3.79
CA VAL A 96 -2.48 3.33 -3.76
C VAL A 96 -1.35 4.28 -4.08
N LYS A 97 -1.46 5.00 -5.19
CA LYS A 97 -0.50 6.03 -5.58
C LYS A 97 -0.75 7.29 -4.75
N GLY A 98 0.24 7.71 -3.98
CA GLY A 98 0.17 8.89 -3.14
C GLY A 98 0.05 10.22 -3.91
N LEU A 99 -0.27 11.28 -3.20
CA LEU A 99 -0.47 12.64 -3.75
C LEU A 99 0.82 13.48 -3.84
N GLY A 100 2.00 12.87 -3.71
CA GLY A 100 3.30 13.57 -3.75
C GLY A 100 3.94 13.68 -2.36
N ILE A 101 4.66 14.77 -2.08
CA ILE A 101 5.59 14.94 -0.94
C ILE A 101 5.03 14.53 0.45
N LYS A 102 3.72 14.50 0.65
CA LYS A 102 3.08 14.18 1.93
C LYS A 102 2.48 12.79 2.04
N LEU A 103 2.29 12.10 0.91
CA LEU A 103 1.70 10.76 0.88
C LEU A 103 2.51 9.89 -0.06
N SER A 104 3.24 8.94 0.50
CA SER A 104 3.98 7.90 -0.23
C SER A 104 3.03 6.94 -0.93
N ASN A 105 3.55 6.17 -1.88
CA ASN A 105 2.85 5.02 -2.44
C ASN A 105 2.83 3.89 -1.41
N TRP A 106 1.72 3.16 -1.35
CA TRP A 106 1.53 2.04 -0.42
C TRP A 106 0.78 0.90 -1.07
N THR A 107 1.16 -0.34 -0.75
CA THR A 107 0.38 -1.53 -1.04
C THR A 107 -0.30 -2.02 0.23
N TYR A 108 -1.62 -2.15 0.15
CA TYR A 108 -2.46 -2.71 1.21
C TYR A 108 -2.79 -4.14 0.87
N GLU A 109 -2.84 -4.99 1.88
CA GLU A 109 -3.13 -6.40 1.75
C GLU A 109 -4.45 -6.74 2.41
N HIS A 110 -5.24 -7.56 1.74
CA HIS A 110 -6.46 -8.15 2.26
C HIS A 110 -6.51 -9.62 1.88
N TYR A 111 -7.17 -10.40 2.70
CA TYR A 111 -7.51 -11.78 2.37
C TYR A 111 -8.99 -11.85 2.06
N TYR A 112 -9.38 -12.66 1.08
CA TYR A 112 -10.76 -12.71 0.66
C TYR A 112 -11.27 -14.12 0.36
N LYS A 113 -12.59 -14.26 0.48
CA LYS A 113 -13.34 -15.43 0.04
C LYS A 113 -14.55 -14.97 -0.75
N ILE A 114 -14.79 -15.65 -1.87
CA ILE A 114 -15.99 -15.46 -2.68
C ILE A 114 -16.83 -16.73 -2.58
N ASP A 115 -18.09 -16.56 -2.18
CA ASP A 115 -19.09 -17.62 -2.10
C ASP A 115 -20.34 -17.16 -2.86
N GLY A 116 -20.47 -17.66 -4.10
CA GLY A 116 -21.49 -17.18 -5.02
C GLY A 116 -21.34 -15.69 -5.32
N ASN A 117 -22.32 -14.89 -4.91
CA ASN A 117 -22.35 -13.44 -5.07
C ASN A 117 -21.97 -12.67 -3.78
N LYS A 118 -21.39 -13.36 -2.81
CA LYS A 118 -20.91 -12.79 -1.55
C LYS A 118 -19.38 -12.74 -1.53
N LEU A 119 -18.82 -11.56 -1.27
CA LEU A 119 -17.40 -11.33 -1.05
C LEU A 119 -17.17 -10.98 0.42
N THR A 120 -16.27 -11.70 1.07
CA THR A 120 -15.80 -11.38 2.42
C THR A 120 -14.34 -10.98 2.37
N LEU A 121 -13.98 -9.85 2.99
CA LEU A 121 -12.61 -9.34 3.09
C LEU A 121 -12.16 -9.30 4.54
N TRP A 122 -10.96 -9.82 4.82
CA TRP A 122 -10.28 -9.73 6.11
C TRP A 122 -8.98 -8.96 5.98
N HIS A 123 -8.57 -8.30 7.06
CA HIS A 123 -7.29 -7.55 7.12
C HIS A 123 -6.08 -8.45 7.36
N SER A 124 -6.28 -9.73 7.71
CA SER A 124 -5.19 -10.67 7.98
C SER A 124 -5.56 -12.09 7.57
N LEU A 125 -4.53 -12.89 7.31
CA LEU A 125 -4.68 -14.33 7.02
C LEU A 125 -5.29 -15.07 8.21
N ASP A 126 -4.89 -14.73 9.43
CA ASP A 126 -5.43 -15.34 10.65
C ASP A 126 -6.93 -15.04 10.80
N GLY A 127 -7.35 -13.81 10.48
CA GLY A 127 -8.77 -13.44 10.46
C GLY A 127 -9.57 -14.28 9.47
N MET A 128 -9.05 -14.52 8.26
CA MET A 128 -9.66 -15.37 7.27
C MET A 128 -9.72 -16.85 7.73
N ASN A 129 -8.61 -17.39 8.25
CA ASN A 129 -8.51 -18.79 8.69
C ASN A 129 -9.43 -19.08 9.89
N SER A 130 -9.56 -18.15 10.81
CA SER A 130 -10.46 -18.26 11.97
C SER A 130 -11.90 -17.88 11.65
N ASN A 131 -12.19 -17.44 10.42
CA ASN A 131 -13.48 -16.89 10.01
C ASN A 131 -13.97 -15.78 10.98
N SER A 132 -13.04 -14.88 11.31
CA SER A 132 -13.30 -13.76 12.24
C SER A 132 -14.49 -12.92 11.78
N SER A 133 -15.29 -12.46 12.75
CA SER A 133 -16.38 -11.49 12.50
C SER A 133 -15.86 -10.08 12.17
N ASP A 134 -14.57 -9.80 12.45
CA ASP A 134 -13.91 -8.57 12.01
C ASP A 134 -13.55 -8.67 10.52
N CYS A 135 -14.57 -8.51 9.69
CA CYS A 135 -14.47 -8.60 8.25
C CYS A 135 -15.48 -7.66 7.59
N LEU A 136 -15.22 -7.33 6.33
CA LEU A 136 -16.13 -6.59 5.47
C LEU A 136 -16.86 -7.55 4.55
N ILE A 137 -18.16 -7.41 4.47
CA ILE A 137 -19.01 -8.30 3.67
C ILE A 137 -19.70 -7.48 2.59
N TYR A 138 -19.54 -7.95 1.36
CA TYR A 138 -20.11 -7.33 0.18
C TYR A 138 -21.00 -8.30 -0.58
N GLN A 139 -22.01 -7.76 -1.24
CA GLN A 139 -22.92 -8.45 -2.15
C GLN A 139 -22.65 -7.95 -3.57
N LYS A 140 -22.52 -8.88 -4.54
CA LYS A 140 -22.36 -8.51 -5.95
C LYS A 140 -23.63 -7.88 -6.48
N GLU A 141 -23.52 -6.76 -7.17
CA GLU A 141 -24.62 -6.17 -7.92
C GLU A 141 -24.68 -6.79 -9.31
N ASN A 142 -25.88 -7.10 -9.78
CA ASN A 142 -26.15 -7.67 -11.10
C ASN A 142 -26.16 -6.58 -12.18
#